data_43556ea7fa22423cff120a34a2842319
#
_entry.id   43556ea7fa22423cff120a34a2842319
#
_cell.length_a   1.000
_cell.length_b   1.000
_cell.length_c   1.000
_cell.angle_alpha   90.00
_cell.angle_beta   90.00
_cell.angle_gamma   90.00
#
_symmetry.space_group_name_H-M   'P 1'
#
loop_
_entity.id
_entity.type
_entity.pdbx_description
1 polymer ?
#
loop_
_entity_poly.entity_id
_entity_poly.type
_entity_poly.pdbx_seq_one_letter_code
_entity_poly.pdbx_strand_id
1 'polypeptide(L)'
;MQPRNHQKRKRQSFLHGALILTVSMILVKLIGAMFKIPLTWIITEEGLGYFNTAYHFYSPIHSLATAGFPIAIARMVSENLACGRYADVRRIHKLSIPIFLITGGLGLAVMVISAPFYVRAIGNGGALPAMFCLAPAILFSCLSSVYRGYYEGMSNMYPTAISEVMEAIFKLLVGLSAAYLVFRLGMGEFYSSGTVWGQQVTSEAFAKSALLPYTAAAAVFGVTIGSFASFFYLWIRHKRKGDSITCSE
;
A
#
# COMPACT_ATOMS: atom_id res chain seq x y z
N MET A 1 4.51 -7.50 -51.35
CA MET A 1 3.56 -7.51 -50.22
C MET A 1 3.96 -8.61 -49.26
N GLN A 2 4.67 -8.31 -48.18
CA GLN A 2 4.99 -9.30 -47.15
C GLN A 2 3.79 -9.41 -46.19
N PRO A 3 3.39 -10.62 -45.77
CA PRO A 3 2.32 -10.79 -44.80
C PRO A 3 2.78 -10.25 -43.44
N ARG A 4 2.10 -9.23 -42.92
CA ARG A 4 2.29 -8.71 -41.57
C ARG A 4 2.02 -9.84 -40.58
N ASN A 5 3.07 -10.28 -39.91
CA ASN A 5 3.03 -11.29 -38.86
C ASN A 5 2.23 -10.71 -37.68
N HIS A 6 0.93 -10.98 -37.63
CA HIS A 6 0.09 -10.72 -36.47
C HIS A 6 0.58 -11.62 -35.32
N GLN A 7 1.51 -11.14 -34.51
CA GLN A 7 1.80 -11.77 -33.23
C GLN A 7 0.49 -11.81 -32.43
N LYS A 8 -0.20 -12.95 -32.50
CA LYS A 8 -1.37 -13.24 -31.66
C LYS A 8 -0.96 -13.05 -30.21
N ARG A 9 -1.42 -11.95 -29.61
CA ARG A 9 -1.28 -11.69 -28.18
C ARG A 9 -1.82 -12.92 -27.45
N LYS A 10 -0.97 -13.66 -26.72
CA LYS A 10 -1.43 -14.76 -25.86
C LYS A 10 -2.28 -14.15 -24.76
N ARG A 11 -3.60 -14.12 -24.98
CA ARG A 11 -4.57 -13.80 -23.93
C ARG A 11 -4.41 -14.86 -22.84
N GLN A 12 -4.15 -14.45 -21.60
CA GLN A 12 -4.23 -15.36 -20.48
C GLN A 12 -5.64 -15.97 -20.42
N SER A 13 -5.72 -17.29 -20.24
CA SER A 13 -7.01 -17.90 -19.90
C SER A 13 -7.54 -17.27 -18.62
N PHE A 14 -8.82 -16.98 -18.55
CA PHE A 14 -9.47 -16.41 -17.36
C PHE A 14 -9.15 -17.21 -16.10
N LEU A 15 -9.20 -18.53 -16.16
CA LEU A 15 -8.87 -19.44 -15.06
C LEU A 15 -7.41 -19.27 -14.61
N HIS A 16 -6.48 -19.14 -15.53
CA HIS A 16 -5.06 -18.93 -15.21
C HIS A 16 -4.82 -17.57 -14.52
N GLY A 17 -5.49 -16.51 -14.98
CA GLY A 17 -5.43 -15.19 -14.34
C GLY A 17 -6.01 -15.21 -12.93
N ALA A 18 -7.17 -15.82 -12.72
CA ALA A 18 -7.79 -15.97 -11.42
C ALA A 18 -6.89 -16.76 -10.44
N LEU A 19 -6.26 -17.84 -10.92
CA LEU A 19 -5.34 -18.65 -10.12
C LEU A 19 -4.12 -17.83 -9.67
N ILE A 20 -3.53 -17.01 -10.54
CA ILE A 20 -2.40 -16.13 -10.19
C ILE A 20 -2.79 -15.17 -9.06
N LEU A 21 -3.96 -14.50 -9.17
CA LEU A 21 -4.42 -13.58 -8.13
C LEU A 21 -4.72 -14.32 -6.82
N THR A 22 -5.30 -15.51 -6.88
CA THR A 22 -5.56 -16.31 -5.67
C THR A 22 -4.26 -16.70 -4.96
N VAL A 23 -3.25 -17.15 -5.72
CA VAL A 23 -1.94 -17.49 -5.16
C VAL A 23 -1.27 -16.25 -4.56
N SER A 24 -1.33 -15.08 -5.24
CA SER A 24 -0.78 -13.84 -4.70
C SER A 24 -1.46 -13.43 -3.40
N MET A 25 -2.79 -13.54 -3.31
CA MET A 25 -3.54 -13.24 -2.08
C MET A 25 -3.14 -14.15 -0.91
N ILE A 26 -2.93 -15.44 -1.16
CA ILE A 26 -2.47 -16.38 -0.13
C ILE A 26 -1.08 -15.99 0.35
N LEU A 27 -0.16 -15.70 -0.57
CA LEU A 27 1.20 -15.24 -0.24
C LEU A 27 1.19 -13.95 0.58
N VAL A 28 0.38 -12.96 0.19
CA VAL A 28 0.23 -11.69 0.92
C VAL A 28 -0.28 -11.91 2.34
N LYS A 29 -1.25 -12.83 2.53
CA LYS A 29 -1.77 -13.18 3.86
C LYS A 29 -0.71 -13.87 4.72
N LEU A 30 0.07 -14.80 4.14
CA LEU A 30 1.17 -15.47 4.84
C LEU A 30 2.26 -14.46 5.26
N ILE A 31 2.66 -13.57 4.36
CA ILE A 31 3.64 -12.50 4.66
C ILE A 31 3.07 -11.58 5.74
N GLY A 32 1.78 -11.25 5.70
CA GLY A 32 1.10 -10.46 6.73
C GLY A 32 1.11 -11.11 8.11
N ALA A 33 0.93 -12.42 8.18
CA ALA A 33 1.05 -13.18 9.44
C ALA A 33 2.51 -13.19 9.95
N MET A 34 3.48 -13.41 9.05
CA MET A 34 4.92 -13.34 9.37
C MET A 34 5.34 -11.94 9.83
N PHE A 35 4.67 -10.90 9.40
CA PHE A 35 4.89 -9.54 9.89
C PHE A 35 4.34 -9.34 11.31
N LYS A 36 3.13 -9.83 11.58
CA LYS A 36 2.42 -9.56 12.83
C LYS A 36 3.04 -10.26 14.04
N ILE A 37 3.55 -11.49 13.87
CA ILE A 37 4.13 -12.28 14.97
C ILE A 37 5.39 -11.61 15.57
N PRO A 38 6.45 -11.28 14.80
CA PRO A 38 7.61 -10.59 15.36
C PRO A 38 7.28 -9.18 15.85
N LEU A 39 6.32 -8.51 15.20
CA LEU A 39 5.91 -7.17 15.60
C LEU A 39 5.36 -7.17 17.03
N THR A 40 4.52 -8.15 17.40
CA THR A 40 4.01 -8.26 18.79
C THR A 40 5.11 -8.41 19.84
N TRP A 41 6.22 -9.04 19.51
CA TRP A 41 7.35 -9.16 20.43
C TRP A 41 8.11 -7.85 20.62
N ILE A 42 8.13 -6.98 19.59
CA ILE A 42 8.82 -5.69 19.62
C ILE A 42 7.98 -4.63 20.34
N ILE A 43 6.69 -4.51 19.97
CA ILE A 43 5.85 -3.38 20.42
C ILE A 43 4.90 -3.71 21.57
N THR A 44 4.89 -4.95 22.04
CA THR A 44 3.97 -5.43 23.10
C THR A 44 2.48 -5.26 22.74
N GLU A 45 1.57 -5.64 23.65
CA GLU A 45 0.13 -5.50 23.42
C GLU A 45 -0.34 -4.03 23.32
N GLU A 46 0.26 -3.16 24.14
CA GLU A 46 -0.08 -1.74 24.14
C GLU A 46 0.29 -1.05 22.82
N GLY A 47 1.51 -1.27 22.33
CA GLY A 47 1.95 -0.73 21.04
C GLY A 47 1.15 -1.33 19.87
N LEU A 48 0.72 -2.61 19.98
CA LEU A 48 -0.18 -3.22 19.03
C LEU A 48 -1.57 -2.54 19.05
N GLY A 49 -2.00 -2.02 20.21
CA GLY A 49 -3.18 -1.18 20.35
C GLY A 49 -3.09 0.09 19.51
N TYR A 50 -1.95 0.81 19.55
CA TYR A 50 -1.71 2.01 18.71
C TYR A 50 -1.70 1.66 17.22
N PHE A 51 -1.03 0.58 16.86
CA PHE A 51 -0.99 0.08 15.49
C PHE A 51 -2.39 -0.27 14.96
N ASN A 52 -3.17 -1.05 15.72
CA ASN A 52 -4.51 -1.46 15.32
C ASN A 52 -5.47 -0.28 15.24
N THR A 53 -5.40 0.69 16.17
CA THR A 53 -6.21 1.91 16.15
C THR A 53 -5.98 2.69 14.85
N ALA A 54 -4.73 2.87 14.44
CA ALA A 54 -4.41 3.53 13.17
C ALA A 54 -4.97 2.75 11.97
N TYR A 55 -4.88 1.42 11.97
CA TYR A 55 -5.41 0.57 10.90
C TYR A 55 -6.93 0.55 10.84
N HIS A 56 -7.62 0.52 11.98
CA HIS A 56 -9.08 0.55 12.02
C HIS A 56 -9.65 1.84 11.44
N PHE A 57 -8.95 2.95 11.63
CA PHE A 57 -9.35 4.22 11.03
C PHE A 57 -8.98 4.33 9.54
N TYR A 58 -7.79 3.85 9.19
CA TYR A 58 -7.30 3.83 7.80
C TYR A 58 -8.17 2.96 6.88
N SER A 59 -8.55 1.77 7.32
CA SER A 59 -9.18 0.75 6.46
C SER A 59 -10.49 1.22 5.81
N PRO A 60 -11.45 1.85 6.50
CA PRO A 60 -12.66 2.39 5.86
C PRO A 60 -12.35 3.48 4.83
N ILE A 61 -11.44 4.41 5.16
CA ILE A 61 -11.08 5.52 4.27
C ILE A 61 -10.40 4.97 3.02
N HIS A 62 -9.45 4.04 3.19
CA HIS A 62 -8.78 3.37 2.09
C HIS A 62 -9.77 2.60 1.20
N SER A 63 -10.69 1.83 1.81
CA SER A 63 -11.72 1.10 1.07
C SER A 63 -12.61 2.03 0.27
N LEU A 64 -13.04 3.15 0.85
CA LEU A 64 -13.88 4.13 0.17
C LEU A 64 -13.12 4.80 -0.99
N ALA A 65 -11.84 5.13 -0.80
CA ALA A 65 -11.01 5.77 -1.81
C ALA A 65 -10.64 4.84 -2.98
N THR A 66 -10.63 3.52 -2.76
CA THR A 66 -10.25 2.53 -3.78
C THR A 66 -11.42 1.67 -4.29
N ALA A 67 -12.60 1.73 -3.64
CA ALA A 67 -13.74 0.89 -3.96
C ALA A 67 -14.30 1.16 -5.37
N GLY A 68 -14.54 0.10 -6.11
CA GLY A 68 -15.27 0.14 -7.39
C GLY A 68 -14.50 0.69 -8.59
N PHE A 69 -13.59 1.64 -8.39
CA PHE A 69 -12.88 2.29 -9.48
C PHE A 69 -11.95 1.35 -10.30
N PRO A 70 -11.12 0.49 -9.69
CA PRO A 70 -10.29 -0.44 -10.45
C PRO A 70 -11.12 -1.39 -11.32
N ILE A 71 -12.26 -1.83 -10.80
CA ILE A 71 -13.21 -2.70 -11.52
C ILE A 71 -13.82 -1.96 -12.72
N ALA A 72 -14.20 -0.69 -12.55
CA ALA A 72 -14.71 0.14 -13.62
C ALA A 72 -13.66 0.35 -14.73
N ILE A 73 -12.40 0.65 -14.35
CA ILE A 73 -11.29 0.77 -15.31
C ILE A 73 -11.09 -0.55 -16.05
N ALA A 74 -11.03 -1.67 -15.34
CA ALA A 74 -10.82 -2.99 -15.94
C ALA A 74 -11.93 -3.32 -16.95
N ARG A 75 -13.18 -3.01 -16.61
CA ARG A 75 -14.33 -3.20 -17.51
C ARG A 75 -14.23 -2.32 -18.76
N MET A 76 -14.02 -1.00 -18.58
CA MET A 76 -13.90 -0.06 -19.70
C MET A 76 -12.74 -0.41 -20.64
N VAL A 77 -11.59 -0.81 -20.07
CA VAL A 77 -10.41 -1.26 -20.84
C VAL A 77 -10.74 -2.53 -21.60
N SER A 78 -11.38 -3.52 -20.96
CA SER A 78 -11.75 -4.80 -21.58
C SER A 78 -12.76 -4.61 -22.73
N GLU A 79 -13.80 -3.78 -22.54
CA GLU A 79 -14.82 -3.47 -23.56
C GLU A 79 -14.19 -2.78 -24.78
N ASN A 80 -13.37 -1.73 -24.57
CA ASN A 80 -12.73 -1.02 -25.69
C ASN A 80 -11.69 -1.89 -26.40
N LEU A 81 -10.99 -2.77 -25.65
CA LEU A 81 -10.05 -3.73 -26.23
C LEU A 81 -10.77 -4.76 -27.11
N ALA A 82 -11.95 -5.22 -26.70
CA ALA A 82 -12.78 -6.15 -27.49
C ALA A 82 -13.31 -5.51 -28.79
N CYS A 83 -13.59 -4.20 -28.74
CA CYS A 83 -14.02 -3.41 -29.91
C CYS A 83 -12.86 -2.94 -30.80
N GLY A 84 -11.60 -3.25 -30.46
CA GLY A 84 -10.42 -2.78 -31.21
C GLY A 84 -10.09 -1.30 -31.06
N ARG A 85 -10.69 -0.59 -30.09
CA ARG A 85 -10.51 0.85 -29.84
C ARG A 85 -9.29 1.10 -28.96
N TYR A 86 -8.11 0.86 -29.48
CA TYR A 86 -6.84 0.96 -28.72
C TYR A 86 -6.51 2.39 -28.24
N ALA A 87 -6.90 3.40 -29.03
CA ALA A 87 -6.74 4.80 -28.63
C ALA A 87 -7.54 5.14 -27.37
N ASP A 88 -8.79 4.63 -27.27
CA ASP A 88 -9.64 4.84 -26.11
C ASP A 88 -9.09 4.13 -24.87
N VAL A 89 -8.51 2.93 -25.01
CA VAL A 89 -7.83 2.23 -23.91
C VAL A 89 -6.73 3.08 -23.31
N ARG A 90 -5.88 3.72 -24.14
CA ARG A 90 -4.84 4.64 -23.68
C ARG A 90 -5.40 5.89 -23.03
N ARG A 91 -6.49 6.41 -23.57
CA ARG A 91 -7.17 7.60 -23.05
C ARG A 91 -7.77 7.34 -21.67
N ILE A 92 -8.41 6.17 -21.46
CA ILE A 92 -8.94 5.74 -20.15
C ILE A 92 -7.83 5.77 -19.10
N HIS A 93 -6.68 5.15 -19.37
CA HIS A 93 -5.55 5.16 -18.43
C HIS A 93 -5.08 6.59 -18.09
N LYS A 94 -4.88 7.44 -19.09
CA LYS A 94 -4.43 8.83 -18.91
C LYS A 94 -5.43 9.67 -18.10
N LEU A 95 -6.74 9.48 -18.31
CA LEU A 95 -7.78 10.20 -17.59
C LEU A 95 -8.00 9.67 -16.17
N SER A 96 -7.72 8.40 -15.93
CA SER A 96 -7.87 7.81 -14.60
C SER A 96 -6.82 8.32 -13.60
N ILE A 97 -5.59 8.61 -14.05
CA ILE A 97 -4.52 9.07 -13.15
C ILE A 97 -4.91 10.33 -12.36
N PRO A 98 -5.33 11.45 -12.98
CA PRO A 98 -5.70 12.65 -12.22
C PRO A 98 -6.93 12.43 -11.33
N ILE A 99 -7.89 11.64 -11.74
CA ILE A 99 -9.06 11.32 -10.93
C ILE A 99 -8.63 10.61 -9.64
N PHE A 100 -7.78 9.60 -9.74
CA PHE A 100 -7.29 8.86 -8.57
C PHE A 100 -6.29 9.65 -7.73
N LEU A 101 -5.58 10.59 -8.33
CA LEU A 101 -4.75 11.54 -7.58
C LEU A 101 -5.62 12.44 -6.70
N ILE A 102 -6.75 12.92 -7.22
CA ILE A 102 -7.71 13.74 -6.47
C ILE A 102 -8.39 12.91 -5.37
N THR A 103 -8.92 11.73 -5.69
CA THR A 103 -9.59 10.87 -4.70
C THR A 103 -8.63 10.37 -3.62
N GLY A 104 -7.41 9.97 -3.99
CA GLY A 104 -6.36 9.58 -3.04
C GLY A 104 -5.87 10.75 -2.20
N GLY A 105 -5.72 11.94 -2.80
CA GLY A 105 -5.40 13.18 -2.11
C GLY A 105 -6.48 13.60 -1.12
N LEU A 106 -7.76 13.47 -1.52
CA LEU A 106 -8.89 13.72 -0.64
C LEU A 106 -8.92 12.73 0.54
N GLY A 107 -8.71 11.43 0.27
CA GLY A 107 -8.63 10.41 1.32
C GLY A 107 -7.48 10.66 2.30
N LEU A 108 -6.31 11.06 1.80
CA LEU A 108 -5.18 11.49 2.62
C LEU A 108 -5.56 12.72 3.47
N ALA A 109 -6.14 13.76 2.88
CA ALA A 109 -6.56 14.97 3.58
C ALA A 109 -7.58 14.66 4.68
N VAL A 110 -8.60 13.85 4.37
CA VAL A 110 -9.59 13.39 5.35
C VAL A 110 -8.90 12.66 6.50
N MET A 111 -7.98 11.74 6.21
CA MET A 111 -7.26 11.02 7.26
C MET A 111 -6.44 11.95 8.15
N VAL A 112 -5.68 12.88 7.57
CA VAL A 112 -4.82 13.80 8.33
C VAL A 112 -5.64 14.76 9.18
N ILE A 113 -6.73 15.32 8.63
CA ILE A 113 -7.57 16.30 9.33
C ILE A 113 -8.37 15.64 10.45
N SER A 114 -8.91 14.44 10.22
CA SER A 114 -9.79 13.76 11.19
C SER A 114 -9.02 12.93 12.23
N ALA A 115 -7.75 12.60 12.00
CA ALA A 115 -6.94 11.81 12.93
C ALA A 115 -6.90 12.40 14.36
N PRO A 116 -6.63 13.70 14.59
CA PRO A 116 -6.60 14.25 15.94
C PRO A 116 -7.97 14.15 16.67
N PHE A 117 -9.06 14.32 15.94
CA PHE A 117 -10.42 14.21 16.51
C PHE A 117 -10.74 12.77 16.89
N TYR A 118 -10.39 11.83 16.01
CA TYR A 118 -10.61 10.40 16.24
C TYR A 118 -9.83 9.88 17.45
N VAL A 119 -8.55 10.24 17.55
CA VAL A 119 -7.68 9.83 18.65
C VAL A 119 -8.17 10.40 20.00
N ARG A 120 -8.66 11.65 20.01
CA ARG A 120 -9.27 12.25 21.21
C ARG A 120 -10.58 11.54 21.60
N ALA A 121 -11.42 11.21 20.62
CA ALA A 121 -12.71 10.54 20.86
C ALA A 121 -12.53 9.13 21.47
N ILE A 122 -11.45 8.41 21.08
CA ILE A 122 -11.16 7.06 21.60
C ILE A 122 -10.28 7.11 22.88
N GLY A 123 -9.70 8.27 23.23
CA GLY A 123 -8.79 8.38 24.36
C GLY A 123 -7.42 7.73 24.12
N ASN A 124 -7.00 7.50 22.87
CA ASN A 124 -5.79 6.80 22.52
C ASN A 124 -4.77 7.70 21.78
N GLY A 125 -4.22 8.69 22.52
CA GLY A 125 -3.29 9.70 21.99
C GLY A 125 -2.05 9.15 21.33
N GLY A 126 -1.55 8.00 21.77
CA GLY A 126 -0.37 7.36 21.23
C GLY A 126 -0.51 6.81 19.80
N ALA A 127 -1.75 6.69 19.27
CA ALA A 127 -1.95 6.24 17.89
C ALA A 127 -1.75 7.35 16.84
N LEU A 128 -1.67 8.62 17.22
CA LEU A 128 -1.59 9.76 16.31
C LEU A 128 -0.39 9.70 15.36
N PRO A 129 0.86 9.44 15.83
CA PRO A 129 2.01 9.34 14.95
C PRO A 129 1.86 8.22 13.90
N ALA A 130 1.28 7.06 14.31
CA ALA A 130 1.02 5.95 13.40
C ALA A 130 0.00 6.32 12.32
N MET A 131 -1.03 7.09 12.65
CA MET A 131 -2.03 7.56 11.68
C MET A 131 -1.42 8.49 10.62
N PHE A 132 -0.57 9.42 11.03
CA PHE A 132 0.12 10.31 10.08
C PHE A 132 1.10 9.56 9.18
N CYS A 133 1.82 8.57 9.71
CA CYS A 133 2.69 7.72 8.92
C CYS A 133 1.92 6.87 7.89
N LEU A 134 0.68 6.49 8.19
CA LEU A 134 -0.17 5.67 7.32
C LEU A 134 -0.92 6.48 6.25
N ALA A 135 -1.18 7.75 6.50
CA ALA A 135 -1.98 8.60 5.61
C ALA A 135 -1.49 8.62 4.15
N PRO A 136 -0.18 8.76 3.84
CA PRO A 136 0.30 8.77 2.46
C PRO A 136 0.08 7.43 1.73
N ALA A 137 -0.08 6.32 2.46
CA ALA A 137 -0.36 5.02 1.85
C ALA A 137 -1.66 5.03 1.04
N ILE A 138 -2.68 5.81 1.44
CA ILE A 138 -3.94 5.94 0.71
C ILE A 138 -3.68 6.46 -0.71
N LEU A 139 -2.87 7.51 -0.83
CA LEU A 139 -2.56 8.11 -2.13
C LEU A 139 -1.84 7.12 -3.06
N PHE A 140 -0.80 6.44 -2.55
CA PHE A 140 -0.05 5.47 -3.35
C PHE A 140 -0.88 4.24 -3.71
N SER A 141 -1.74 3.77 -2.81
CA SER A 141 -2.68 2.68 -3.09
C SER A 141 -3.70 3.06 -4.16
N CYS A 142 -4.25 4.28 -4.12
CA CYS A 142 -5.14 4.78 -5.17
C CYS A 142 -4.45 4.80 -6.53
N LEU A 143 -3.25 5.34 -6.61
CA LEU A 143 -2.48 5.37 -7.86
C LEU A 143 -2.13 3.98 -8.36
N SER A 144 -1.76 3.04 -7.47
CA SER A 144 -1.52 1.63 -7.83
C SER A 144 -2.77 0.98 -8.41
N SER A 145 -3.95 1.31 -7.87
CA SER A 145 -5.25 0.77 -8.32
C SER A 145 -5.57 1.10 -9.78
N VAL A 146 -5.13 2.28 -10.28
CA VAL A 146 -5.27 2.64 -11.71
C VAL A 146 -4.53 1.65 -12.59
N TYR A 147 -3.26 1.37 -12.26
CA TYR A 147 -2.44 0.44 -13.04
C TYR A 147 -2.93 -0.99 -12.92
N ARG A 148 -3.35 -1.43 -11.72
CA ARG A 148 -3.92 -2.76 -11.50
C ARG A 148 -5.16 -2.94 -12.37
N GLY A 149 -6.15 -2.04 -12.27
CA GLY A 149 -7.36 -2.09 -13.10
C GLY A 149 -7.07 -2.06 -14.59
N TYR A 150 -6.09 -1.26 -15.03
CA TYR A 150 -5.66 -1.22 -16.41
C TYR A 150 -5.09 -2.57 -16.90
N TYR A 151 -4.19 -3.20 -16.15
CA TYR A 151 -3.60 -4.49 -16.52
C TYR A 151 -4.61 -5.63 -16.43
N GLU A 152 -5.49 -5.62 -15.45
CA GLU A 152 -6.59 -6.59 -15.32
C GLU A 152 -7.55 -6.52 -16.49
N GLY A 153 -7.95 -5.30 -16.91
CA GLY A 153 -8.76 -5.09 -18.09
C GLY A 153 -8.09 -5.58 -19.37
N MET A 154 -6.76 -5.59 -19.41
CA MET A 154 -5.99 -6.20 -20.50
C MET A 154 -5.82 -7.72 -20.38
N SER A 155 -6.48 -8.38 -19.42
CA SER A 155 -6.31 -9.80 -19.12
C SER A 155 -4.87 -10.20 -18.80
N ASN A 156 -4.12 -9.33 -18.11
CA ASN A 156 -2.75 -9.57 -17.66
C ASN A 156 -2.65 -9.37 -16.14
N MET A 157 -2.83 -10.46 -15.39
CA MET A 157 -2.88 -10.43 -13.93
C MET A 157 -1.50 -10.41 -13.25
N TYR A 158 -0.41 -10.71 -13.99
CA TYR A 158 0.94 -10.74 -13.42
C TYR A 158 1.40 -9.43 -12.76
N PRO A 159 1.19 -8.24 -13.37
CA PRO A 159 1.63 -6.99 -12.72
C PRO A 159 0.93 -6.73 -11.41
N THR A 160 -0.38 -7.01 -11.34
CA THR A 160 -1.18 -6.88 -10.12
C THR A 160 -0.63 -7.80 -9.04
N ALA A 161 -0.50 -9.10 -9.32
CA ALA A 161 0.01 -10.09 -8.38
C ALA A 161 1.41 -9.74 -7.84
N ILE A 162 2.33 -9.37 -8.72
CA ILE A 162 3.70 -8.99 -8.32
C ILE A 162 3.68 -7.72 -7.47
N SER A 163 2.87 -6.72 -7.81
CA SER A 163 2.78 -5.47 -7.06
C SER A 163 2.26 -5.69 -5.64
N GLU A 164 1.28 -6.58 -5.44
CA GLU A 164 0.73 -6.93 -4.13
C GLU A 164 1.74 -7.68 -3.26
N VAL A 165 2.45 -8.65 -3.84
CA VAL A 165 3.49 -9.39 -3.12
C VAL A 165 4.66 -8.47 -2.76
N MET A 166 5.08 -7.57 -3.66
CA MET A 166 6.11 -6.56 -3.36
C MET A 166 5.67 -5.65 -2.22
N GLU A 167 4.45 -5.15 -2.25
CA GLU A 167 3.88 -4.33 -1.17
C GLU A 167 3.97 -5.04 0.19
N ALA A 168 3.59 -6.33 0.24
CA ALA A 168 3.66 -7.14 1.44
C ALA A 168 5.09 -7.39 1.92
N ILE A 169 6.03 -7.66 1.01
CA ILE A 169 7.46 -7.86 1.33
C ILE A 169 8.08 -6.57 1.88
N PHE A 170 7.85 -5.42 1.22
CA PHE A 170 8.38 -4.14 1.70
C PHE A 170 7.78 -3.76 3.05
N LYS A 171 6.48 -3.97 3.26
CA LYS A 171 5.83 -3.81 4.57
C LYS A 171 6.53 -4.65 5.64
N LEU A 172 6.79 -5.93 5.37
CA LEU A 172 7.45 -6.85 6.30
C LEU A 172 8.87 -6.37 6.60
N LEU A 173 9.69 -6.15 5.57
CA LEU A 173 11.12 -5.83 5.76
C LEU A 173 11.30 -4.44 6.37
N VAL A 174 10.68 -3.42 5.77
CA VAL A 174 10.85 -2.02 6.22
C VAL A 174 10.11 -1.80 7.55
N GLY A 175 8.89 -2.33 7.70
CA GLY A 175 8.12 -2.13 8.92
C GLY A 175 8.75 -2.77 10.15
N LEU A 176 9.23 -4.03 10.04
CA LEU A 176 9.91 -4.67 11.16
C LEU A 176 11.28 -4.06 11.46
N SER A 177 12.07 -3.77 10.42
CA SER A 177 13.40 -3.17 10.63
C SER A 177 13.30 -1.76 11.21
N ALA A 178 12.35 -0.94 10.75
CA ALA A 178 12.12 0.39 11.29
C ALA A 178 11.62 0.35 12.74
N ALA A 179 10.66 -0.53 13.05
CA ALA A 179 10.18 -0.72 14.42
C ALA A 179 11.30 -1.15 15.36
N TYR A 180 12.08 -2.16 14.96
CA TYR A 180 13.22 -2.64 15.76
C TYR A 180 14.28 -1.55 15.95
N LEU A 181 14.58 -0.77 14.92
CA LEU A 181 15.59 0.30 14.96
C LEU A 181 15.14 1.42 15.90
N VAL A 182 13.90 1.89 15.78
CA VAL A 182 13.34 2.94 16.67
C VAL A 182 13.34 2.48 18.12
N PHE A 183 12.91 1.25 18.38
CA PHE A 183 12.91 0.69 19.73
C PHE A 183 14.33 0.58 20.30
N ARG A 184 15.27 0.04 19.52
CA ARG A 184 16.65 -0.15 19.95
C ARG A 184 17.39 1.17 20.17
N LEU A 185 17.20 2.16 19.30
CA LEU A 185 17.80 3.49 19.45
C LEU A 185 17.26 4.22 20.67
N GLY A 186 15.94 4.20 20.89
CA GLY A 186 15.33 4.84 22.05
C GLY A 186 15.74 4.18 23.37
N MET A 187 15.83 2.85 23.44
CA MET A 187 16.35 2.15 24.62
C MET A 187 17.85 2.39 24.80
N GLY A 188 18.63 2.50 23.73
CA GLY A 188 20.04 2.86 23.78
C GLY A 188 20.29 4.25 24.38
N GLU A 189 19.46 5.24 24.02
CA GLU A 189 19.48 6.58 24.61
C GLU A 189 19.15 6.54 26.09
N PHE A 190 18.15 5.74 26.48
CA PHE A 190 17.79 5.55 27.88
C PHE A 190 18.95 4.99 28.71
N TYR A 191 19.65 3.94 28.23
CA TYR A 191 20.78 3.34 28.95
C TYR A 191 22.02 4.23 28.98
N SER A 192 22.20 5.15 28.02
CA SER A 192 23.38 6.04 27.97
C SER A 192 23.21 7.34 28.72
N SER A 193 22.03 7.95 28.67
CA SER A 193 21.75 9.30 29.17
C SER A 193 20.60 9.40 30.18
N GLY A 194 19.85 8.31 30.39
CA GLY A 194 18.64 8.34 31.23
C GLY A 194 17.48 9.13 30.60
N THR A 195 17.61 9.47 29.33
CA THR A 195 16.60 10.24 28.59
C THR A 195 16.00 9.41 27.44
N VAL A 196 14.76 9.67 27.10
CA VAL A 196 14.10 9.16 25.89
C VAL A 196 13.58 10.35 25.13
N TRP A 197 14.09 10.58 23.92
CA TRP A 197 13.76 11.76 23.10
C TRP A 197 13.89 13.09 23.84
N GLY A 198 14.93 13.22 24.68
CA GLY A 198 15.22 14.42 25.48
C GLY A 198 14.35 14.59 26.73
N GLN A 199 13.50 13.64 27.09
CA GLN A 199 12.76 13.61 28.36
C GLN A 199 13.46 12.72 29.37
N GLN A 200 13.69 13.23 30.58
CA GLN A 200 14.24 12.43 31.67
C GLN A 200 13.27 11.36 32.13
N VAL A 201 13.70 10.12 32.11
CA VAL A 201 12.89 8.95 32.44
C VAL A 201 13.58 8.17 33.57
N THR A 202 12.86 7.99 34.66
CA THR A 202 13.39 7.37 35.90
C THR A 202 13.22 5.84 35.91
N SER A 203 12.40 5.26 35.04
CA SER A 203 12.06 3.82 35.03
C SER A 203 12.14 3.23 33.61
N GLU A 204 12.70 2.03 33.50
CA GLU A 204 12.74 1.27 32.24
C GLU A 204 11.34 0.99 31.68
N ALA A 205 10.37 0.72 32.55
CA ALA A 205 8.98 0.49 32.14
C ALA A 205 8.37 1.74 31.50
N PHE A 206 8.65 2.92 32.06
CA PHE A 206 8.18 4.20 31.51
C PHE A 206 8.92 4.54 30.20
N ALA A 207 10.21 4.23 30.09
CA ALA A 207 10.96 4.39 28.83
C ALA A 207 10.35 3.55 27.72
N LYS A 208 10.03 2.30 28.00
CA LYS A 208 9.36 1.41 27.02
C LYS A 208 8.00 1.98 26.60
N SER A 209 7.14 2.37 27.53
CA SER A 209 5.82 2.90 27.20
C SER A 209 5.88 4.21 26.39
N ALA A 210 6.85 5.07 26.68
CA ALA A 210 7.07 6.31 25.91
C ALA A 210 7.54 6.07 24.46
N LEU A 211 8.23 4.95 24.21
CA LEU A 211 8.70 4.57 22.87
C LEU A 211 7.61 3.88 22.01
N LEU A 212 6.62 3.25 22.62
CA LEU A 212 5.60 2.45 21.90
C LEU A 212 4.87 3.22 20.79
N PRO A 213 4.42 4.50 20.96
CA PRO A 213 3.76 5.26 19.91
C PRO A 213 4.65 5.42 18.66
N TYR A 214 5.92 5.72 18.84
CA TYR A 214 6.87 5.92 17.76
C TYR A 214 7.30 4.61 17.11
N THR A 215 7.44 3.56 17.89
CA THR A 215 7.73 2.21 17.37
C THR A 215 6.57 1.68 16.55
N ALA A 216 5.33 1.88 17.01
CA ALA A 216 4.13 1.55 16.24
C ALA A 216 4.03 2.38 14.95
N ALA A 217 4.36 3.68 15.01
CA ALA A 217 4.41 4.54 13.82
C ALA A 217 5.46 4.06 12.80
N ALA A 218 6.65 3.65 13.26
CA ALA A 218 7.70 3.09 12.41
C ALA A 218 7.27 1.77 11.75
N ALA A 219 6.57 0.90 12.48
CA ALA A 219 6.01 -0.34 11.92
C ALA A 219 5.00 -0.04 10.80
N VAL A 220 4.11 0.93 11.05
CA VAL A 220 3.08 1.36 10.08
C VAL A 220 3.70 2.08 8.87
N PHE A 221 4.79 2.82 9.06
CA PHE A 221 5.53 3.45 7.96
C PHE A 221 5.98 2.45 6.89
N GLY A 222 6.28 1.20 7.29
CA GLY A 222 6.53 0.10 6.36
C GLY A 222 5.39 -0.14 5.37
N VAL A 223 4.13 0.11 5.74
CA VAL A 223 2.97 0.00 4.83
C VAL A 223 3.03 1.09 3.77
N THR A 224 3.32 2.32 4.17
CA THR A 224 3.46 3.45 3.24
C THR A 224 4.57 3.22 2.23
N ILE A 225 5.73 2.73 2.68
CA ILE A 225 6.84 2.36 1.79
C ILE A 225 6.45 1.18 0.90
N GLY A 226 5.72 0.19 1.41
CA GLY A 226 5.20 -0.93 0.61
C GLY A 226 4.28 -0.46 -0.52
N SER A 227 3.30 0.40 -0.21
CA SER A 227 2.39 0.97 -1.19
C SER A 227 3.11 1.86 -2.21
N PHE A 228 4.12 2.63 -1.78
CA PHE A 228 4.98 3.39 -2.66
C PHE A 228 5.78 2.49 -3.62
N ALA A 229 6.41 1.42 -3.10
CA ALA A 229 7.18 0.46 -3.90
C ALA A 229 6.29 -0.25 -4.94
N SER A 230 5.07 -0.64 -4.54
CA SER A 230 4.05 -1.21 -5.42
C SER A 230 3.70 -0.26 -6.58
N PHE A 231 3.37 1.00 -6.26
CA PHE A 231 3.10 2.03 -7.26
C PHE A 231 4.28 2.24 -8.20
N PHE A 232 5.49 2.39 -7.65
CA PHE A 232 6.70 2.66 -8.42
C PHE A 232 7.05 1.51 -9.37
N TYR A 233 6.88 0.25 -8.93
CA TYR A 233 7.02 -0.93 -9.78
C TYR A 233 6.04 -0.89 -10.97
N LEU A 234 4.76 -0.63 -10.72
CA LEU A 234 3.74 -0.57 -11.75
C LEU A 234 4.00 0.57 -12.74
N TRP A 235 4.40 1.73 -12.24
CA TRP A 235 4.75 2.90 -13.06
C TRP A 235 5.96 2.64 -13.96
N ILE A 236 7.07 2.10 -13.40
CA ILE A 236 8.26 1.73 -14.19
C ILE A 236 7.91 0.70 -15.26
N ARG A 237 7.16 -0.32 -14.88
CA ARG A 237 6.75 -1.37 -15.80
C ARG A 237 5.92 -0.80 -16.95
N HIS A 238 4.97 0.08 -16.64
CA HIS A 238 4.17 0.74 -17.65
C HIS A 238 5.03 1.59 -18.59
N LYS A 239 5.97 2.35 -18.05
CA LYS A 239 6.87 3.20 -18.83
C LYS A 239 7.86 2.40 -19.71
N ARG A 240 8.37 1.25 -19.21
CA ARG A 240 9.37 0.45 -19.94
C ARG A 240 8.76 -0.52 -20.95
N LYS A 241 7.66 -1.20 -20.62
CA LYS A 241 7.03 -2.21 -21.48
C LYS A 241 5.87 -1.68 -22.31
N GLY A 242 5.48 -0.41 -22.10
CA GLY A 242 4.33 0.20 -22.74
C GLY A 242 3.05 -0.59 -22.51
N ASP A 243 2.07 -0.34 -23.34
CA ASP A 243 0.74 -0.97 -23.29
C ASP A 243 0.77 -2.42 -23.81
N SER A 244 1.88 -2.91 -24.35
CA SER A 244 1.93 -4.15 -25.15
C SER A 244 0.90 -4.15 -26.31
N ILE A 245 0.34 -3.00 -26.65
CA ILE A 245 -0.59 -2.79 -27.75
C ILE A 245 0.24 -2.33 -28.94
N THR A 246 0.68 -3.27 -29.74
CA THR A 246 1.41 -3.03 -31.01
C THR A 246 0.41 -2.76 -32.13
N CYS A 247 -0.32 -1.66 -32.09
CA CYS A 247 -0.95 -1.09 -33.26
C CYS A 247 -0.36 0.30 -33.48
N SER A 248 0.46 0.44 -34.52
CA SER A 248 0.67 1.74 -35.15
C SER A 248 -0.66 2.23 -35.70
N GLU A 249 -0.99 3.46 -35.42
CA GLU A 249 -1.98 4.23 -36.16
C GLU A 249 -1.75 4.16 -37.66
#